data_571727efa6b1075e5f6fce45d5efee22
#
_entry.id   571727efa6b1075e5f6fce45d5efee22
#
_cell.length_a   1.000
_cell.length_b   1.000
_cell.length_c   1.000
_cell.angle_alpha   90.00
_cell.angle_beta   90.00
_cell.angle_gamma   90.00
#
_symmetry.space_group_name_H-M   'P 1'
#
loop_
_entity.id
_entity.type
_entity.pdbx_description
1 polymer ?
#
loop_
_entity_poly.entity_id
_entity_poly.type
_entity_poly.pdbx_seq_one_letter_code
_entity_poly.pdbx_strand_id
1 'polypeptide(L)'
;ASLRAEDKPAKREFDDAAKELIGKVRGLISEDRTKAFQEYAKGAQELAKEFPNDSRPLMMLSEASTLVEDKKLAKTLAVKAEKGILAILKKDPKDSGANAVLMRMADSVEPEKAKDFLKRVMENGPTQMASAAAGKLKKMDALGKPVKMAFKAVDGRQVDLGKLKGKVVLIDFWATWCGPCIAELPNVKKTYAKYHEKGFEIVGVSLDQSKDKLTDFVKEND
;
A
#
# COMPACT_ATOMS: atom_id res chain seq x y z
N ALA A 1 -58.24 -4.63 19.31
CA ALA A 1 -57.15 -5.55 19.05
C ALA A 1 -56.01 -4.79 18.37
N SER A 2 -55.04 -4.41 19.16
CA SER A 2 -53.83 -3.72 18.68
C SER A 2 -52.89 -4.77 18.05
N LEU A 3 -52.67 -4.67 16.75
CA LEU A 3 -51.64 -5.40 16.03
C LEU A 3 -50.27 -4.96 16.58
N ARG A 4 -49.59 -5.87 17.26
CA ARG A 4 -48.19 -5.70 17.63
C ARG A 4 -47.36 -5.42 16.36
N ALA A 5 -46.61 -4.34 16.35
CA ALA A 5 -45.57 -4.11 15.37
C ALA A 5 -44.64 -5.33 15.39
N GLU A 6 -44.55 -6.06 14.28
CA GLU A 6 -43.59 -7.14 14.12
C GLU A 6 -42.19 -6.57 14.33
N ASP A 7 -41.50 -7.08 15.34
CA ASP A 7 -40.11 -6.78 15.58
C ASP A 7 -39.29 -7.11 14.31
N LYS A 8 -38.95 -6.08 13.55
CA LYS A 8 -37.94 -6.27 12.48
C LYS A 8 -36.66 -6.75 13.17
N PRO A 9 -36.08 -7.85 12.69
CA PRO A 9 -34.82 -8.31 13.26
C PRO A 9 -33.82 -7.16 13.27
N ALA A 10 -33.09 -7.00 14.40
CA ALA A 10 -32.07 -5.98 14.54
C ALA A 10 -31.11 -6.07 13.35
N LYS A 11 -30.82 -4.93 12.71
CA LYS A 11 -29.95 -4.87 11.54
C LYS A 11 -28.57 -5.37 11.97
N ARG A 12 -28.09 -6.45 11.32
CA ARG A 12 -26.77 -7.02 11.57
C ARG A 12 -25.70 -5.95 11.32
N GLU A 13 -24.74 -5.84 12.24
CA GLU A 13 -23.61 -4.93 12.09
C GLU A 13 -22.55 -5.54 11.18
N PHE A 14 -21.86 -4.70 10.39
CA PHE A 14 -20.83 -5.18 9.46
C PHE A 14 -19.71 -5.97 10.17
N ASP A 15 -19.27 -5.49 11.33
CA ASP A 15 -18.14 -6.11 12.04
C ASP A 15 -18.45 -7.55 12.48
N ASP A 16 -19.67 -7.83 12.90
CA ASP A 16 -20.10 -9.17 13.28
C ASP A 16 -20.20 -10.08 12.05
N ALA A 17 -20.76 -9.55 10.96
CA ALA A 17 -20.85 -10.25 9.69
C ALA A 17 -19.47 -10.60 9.11
N ALA A 18 -18.54 -9.66 9.16
CA ALA A 18 -17.17 -9.86 8.70
C ALA A 18 -16.40 -10.86 9.58
N LYS A 19 -16.56 -10.82 10.91
CA LYS A 19 -15.96 -11.80 11.83
C LYS A 19 -16.42 -13.22 11.53
N GLU A 20 -17.72 -13.40 11.30
CA GLU A 20 -18.28 -14.72 10.95
C GLU A 20 -17.66 -15.25 9.65
N LEU A 21 -17.61 -14.44 8.59
CA LEU A 21 -16.98 -14.80 7.32
C LEU A 21 -15.50 -15.15 7.50
N ILE A 22 -14.74 -14.31 8.19
CA ILE A 22 -13.31 -14.52 8.43
C ILE A 22 -13.09 -15.81 9.25
N GLY A 23 -13.92 -16.09 10.25
CA GLY A 23 -13.87 -17.31 11.05
C GLY A 23 -14.07 -18.55 10.18
N LYS A 24 -15.06 -18.53 9.30
CA LYS A 24 -15.35 -19.63 8.35
C LYS A 24 -14.19 -19.85 7.37
N VAL A 25 -13.66 -18.77 6.79
CA VAL A 25 -12.52 -18.83 5.86
C VAL A 25 -11.27 -19.37 6.55
N ARG A 26 -10.99 -18.93 7.78
CA ARG A 26 -9.84 -19.39 8.57
C ARG A 26 -9.91 -20.89 8.86
N GLY A 27 -11.09 -21.43 9.13
CA GLY A 27 -11.28 -22.87 9.29
C GLY A 27 -10.99 -23.68 8.03
N LEU A 28 -11.27 -23.12 6.86
CA LEU A 28 -11.03 -23.79 5.57
C LEU A 28 -9.59 -23.68 5.07
N ILE A 29 -8.85 -22.63 5.45
CA ILE A 29 -7.56 -22.30 4.83
C ILE A 29 -6.48 -23.37 5.06
N SER A 30 -6.58 -24.13 6.15
CA SER A 30 -5.68 -25.25 6.49
C SER A 30 -6.02 -26.53 5.74
N GLU A 31 -7.25 -26.67 5.26
CA GLU A 31 -7.74 -27.87 4.56
C GLU A 31 -7.70 -27.70 3.04
N ASP A 32 -8.26 -26.61 2.56
CA ASP A 32 -8.37 -26.27 1.14
C ASP A 32 -8.32 -24.76 0.93
N ARG A 33 -7.14 -24.27 0.57
CA ARG A 33 -6.88 -22.84 0.36
C ARG A 33 -7.71 -22.25 -0.79
N THR A 34 -7.89 -23.01 -1.87
CA THR A 34 -8.67 -22.57 -3.03
C THR A 34 -10.13 -22.39 -2.66
N LYS A 35 -10.70 -23.38 -1.95
CA LYS A 35 -12.06 -23.32 -1.42
C LYS A 35 -12.25 -22.18 -0.42
N ALA A 36 -11.27 -21.96 0.46
CA ALA A 36 -11.28 -20.85 1.41
C ALA A 36 -11.38 -19.49 0.70
N PHE A 37 -10.61 -19.27 -0.36
CA PHE A 37 -10.64 -18.02 -1.13
C PHE A 37 -11.91 -17.84 -1.96
N GLN A 38 -12.49 -18.93 -2.47
CA GLN A 38 -13.80 -18.90 -3.13
C GLN A 38 -14.91 -18.53 -2.14
N GLU A 39 -14.88 -19.08 -0.93
CA GLU A 39 -15.84 -18.74 0.13
C GLU A 39 -15.68 -17.29 0.59
N TYR A 40 -14.43 -16.82 0.73
CA TYR A 40 -14.15 -15.40 1.01
C TYR A 40 -14.73 -14.47 -0.07
N ALA A 41 -14.51 -14.81 -1.33
CA ALA A 41 -15.02 -14.03 -2.46
C ALA A 41 -16.55 -13.99 -2.50
N LYS A 42 -17.21 -15.11 -2.19
CA LYS A 42 -18.67 -15.20 -2.11
C LYS A 42 -19.20 -14.35 -0.96
N GLY A 43 -18.65 -14.52 0.24
CA GLY A 43 -19.05 -13.76 1.42
C GLY A 43 -18.84 -12.26 1.25
N ALA A 44 -17.71 -11.84 0.67
CA ALA A 44 -17.44 -10.43 0.36
C ALA A 44 -18.49 -9.83 -0.60
N GLN A 45 -18.98 -10.62 -1.58
CA GLN A 45 -20.05 -10.17 -2.48
C GLN A 45 -21.42 -10.04 -1.76
N GLU A 46 -21.71 -10.91 -0.81
CA GLU A 46 -22.93 -10.85 0.01
C GLU A 46 -22.87 -9.64 0.94
N LEU A 47 -21.75 -9.41 1.62
CA LEU A 47 -21.53 -8.23 2.47
C LEU A 47 -21.64 -6.91 1.68
N ALA A 48 -21.11 -6.87 0.47
CA ALA A 48 -21.22 -5.66 -0.37
C ALA A 48 -22.65 -5.35 -0.81
N LYS A 49 -23.55 -6.36 -0.86
CA LYS A 49 -24.98 -6.14 -1.10
C LYS A 49 -25.70 -5.71 0.17
N GLU A 50 -25.35 -6.28 1.32
CA GLU A 50 -25.94 -5.99 2.61
C GLU A 50 -25.55 -4.58 3.10
N PHE A 51 -24.30 -4.15 2.84
CA PHE A 51 -23.74 -2.86 3.26
C PHE A 51 -23.31 -1.99 2.08
N PRO A 52 -24.22 -1.51 1.23
CA PRO A 52 -23.88 -0.88 -0.06
C PRO A 52 -23.23 0.50 0.04
N ASN A 53 -23.28 1.15 1.22
CA ASN A 53 -22.65 2.46 1.49
C ASN A 53 -21.41 2.34 2.40
N ASP A 54 -20.95 1.13 2.67
CA ASP A 54 -19.75 0.86 3.45
C ASP A 54 -18.61 0.46 2.51
N SER A 55 -17.45 1.08 2.66
CA SER A 55 -16.27 0.79 1.84
C SER A 55 -15.57 -0.52 2.22
N ARG A 56 -15.80 -1.04 3.43
CA ARG A 56 -15.11 -2.23 3.96
C ARG A 56 -15.42 -3.52 3.19
N PRO A 57 -16.68 -3.83 2.82
CA PRO A 57 -16.96 -4.98 1.95
C PRO A 57 -16.33 -4.83 0.56
N LEU A 58 -16.21 -3.60 0.05
CA LEU A 58 -15.58 -3.34 -1.25
C LEU A 58 -14.06 -3.54 -1.18
N MET A 59 -13.44 -3.26 -0.04
CA MET A 59 -12.06 -3.65 0.22
C MET A 59 -11.91 -5.18 0.20
N MET A 60 -12.80 -5.91 0.85
CA MET A 60 -12.79 -7.38 0.82
C MET A 60 -12.97 -7.93 -0.61
N LEU A 61 -13.80 -7.30 -1.45
CA LEU A 61 -13.91 -7.67 -2.87
C LEU A 61 -12.60 -7.43 -3.63
N SER A 62 -11.94 -6.32 -3.39
CA SER A 62 -10.64 -5.99 -3.99
C SER A 62 -9.57 -7.02 -3.57
N GLU A 63 -9.52 -7.38 -2.30
CA GLU A 63 -8.62 -8.42 -1.78
C GLU A 63 -8.93 -9.79 -2.40
N ALA A 64 -10.20 -10.20 -2.39
CA ALA A 64 -10.62 -11.46 -2.98
C ALA A 64 -10.24 -11.58 -4.46
N SER A 65 -10.26 -10.46 -5.21
CA SER A 65 -9.84 -10.44 -6.62
C SER A 65 -8.38 -10.81 -6.84
N THR A 66 -7.52 -10.66 -5.83
CA THR A 66 -6.10 -11.03 -5.89
C THR A 66 -5.82 -12.45 -5.36
N LEU A 67 -6.77 -13.04 -4.65
CA LEU A 67 -6.61 -14.34 -3.99
C LEU A 67 -7.19 -15.49 -4.82
N VAL A 68 -8.25 -15.24 -5.60
CA VAL A 68 -8.89 -16.28 -6.41
C VAL A 68 -8.09 -16.60 -7.68
N GLU A 69 -7.99 -17.88 -8.01
CA GLU A 69 -7.25 -18.35 -9.20
C GLU A 69 -8.03 -18.13 -10.50
N ASP A 70 -9.37 -18.16 -10.44
CA ASP A 70 -10.24 -17.93 -11.60
C ASP A 70 -10.14 -16.45 -12.05
N LYS A 71 -9.43 -16.22 -13.15
CA LYS A 71 -9.21 -14.88 -13.74
C LYS A 71 -10.50 -14.15 -14.10
N LYS A 72 -11.56 -14.87 -14.49
CA LYS A 72 -12.86 -14.27 -14.82
C LYS A 72 -13.56 -13.78 -13.55
N LEU A 73 -13.54 -14.59 -12.50
CA LEU A 73 -14.05 -14.21 -11.18
C LEU A 73 -13.23 -13.04 -10.61
N ALA A 74 -11.89 -13.12 -10.63
CA ALA A 74 -10.98 -12.06 -10.18
C ALA A 74 -11.32 -10.71 -10.83
N LYS A 75 -11.44 -10.69 -12.15
CA LYS A 75 -11.83 -9.47 -12.90
C LYS A 75 -13.22 -8.96 -12.49
N THR A 76 -14.17 -9.86 -12.31
CA THR A 76 -15.54 -9.50 -11.89
C THR A 76 -15.55 -8.85 -10.51
N LEU A 77 -14.79 -9.40 -9.55
CA LEU A 77 -14.67 -8.87 -8.19
C LEU A 77 -14.01 -7.49 -8.19
N ALA A 78 -12.90 -7.34 -8.92
CA ALA A 78 -12.20 -6.05 -9.04
C ALA A 78 -13.11 -4.96 -9.63
N VAL A 79 -13.86 -5.26 -10.70
CA VAL A 79 -14.80 -4.31 -11.30
C VAL A 79 -15.95 -3.94 -10.35
N LYS A 80 -16.46 -4.90 -9.57
CA LYS A 80 -17.51 -4.62 -8.57
C LYS A 80 -16.96 -3.72 -7.45
N ALA A 81 -15.77 -4.00 -6.94
CA ALA A 81 -15.12 -3.18 -5.93
C ALA A 81 -14.95 -1.74 -6.42
N GLU A 82 -14.37 -1.56 -7.61
CA GLU A 82 -14.16 -0.25 -8.22
C GLU A 82 -15.46 0.54 -8.39
N LYS A 83 -16.47 -0.07 -8.99
CA LYS A 83 -17.78 0.60 -9.18
C LYS A 83 -18.41 1.03 -7.85
N GLY A 84 -18.35 0.17 -6.83
CA GLY A 84 -18.85 0.47 -5.50
C GLY A 84 -18.11 1.64 -4.85
N ILE A 85 -16.79 1.62 -4.86
CA ILE A 85 -15.94 2.70 -4.32
C ILE A 85 -16.22 4.03 -5.03
N LEU A 86 -16.24 4.04 -6.35
CA LEU A 86 -16.53 5.25 -7.12
C LEU A 86 -17.95 5.77 -6.85
N ALA A 87 -18.93 4.90 -6.57
CA ALA A 87 -20.27 5.32 -6.19
C ALA A 87 -20.33 5.96 -4.80
N ILE A 88 -19.55 5.47 -3.83
CA ILE A 88 -19.39 6.12 -2.50
C ILE A 88 -18.73 7.48 -2.67
N LEU A 89 -17.59 7.56 -3.36
CA LEU A 89 -16.84 8.80 -3.58
C LEU A 89 -17.60 9.85 -4.41
N LYS A 90 -18.54 9.43 -5.23
CA LYS A 90 -19.45 10.37 -5.92
C LYS A 90 -20.38 11.08 -4.93
N LYS A 91 -20.78 10.43 -3.84
CA LYS A 91 -21.65 10.99 -2.80
C LYS A 91 -20.86 11.78 -1.77
N ASP A 92 -19.74 11.23 -1.33
CA ASP A 92 -18.78 11.84 -0.41
C ASP A 92 -17.35 11.68 -0.90
N PRO A 93 -16.80 12.69 -1.61
CA PRO A 93 -15.44 12.64 -2.12
C PRO A 93 -14.36 12.52 -1.02
N LYS A 94 -14.71 12.88 0.22
CA LYS A 94 -13.79 12.83 1.37
C LYS A 94 -13.98 11.59 2.24
N ASP A 95 -14.82 10.62 1.84
CA ASP A 95 -14.94 9.36 2.57
C ASP A 95 -13.56 8.69 2.71
N SER A 96 -13.08 8.63 3.96
CA SER A 96 -11.72 8.14 4.25
C SER A 96 -11.56 6.66 3.93
N GLY A 97 -12.60 5.86 4.16
CA GLY A 97 -12.57 4.42 3.88
C GLY A 97 -12.49 4.16 2.38
N ALA A 98 -13.35 4.81 1.60
CA ALA A 98 -13.36 4.66 0.14
C ALA A 98 -12.05 5.16 -0.51
N ASN A 99 -11.50 6.29 -0.06
CA ASN A 99 -10.20 6.78 -0.53
C ASN A 99 -9.05 5.81 -0.17
N ALA A 100 -9.07 5.22 1.02
CA ALA A 100 -8.08 4.21 1.42
C ALA A 100 -8.14 2.96 0.53
N VAL A 101 -9.35 2.48 0.22
CA VAL A 101 -9.53 1.34 -0.71
C VAL A 101 -9.03 1.69 -2.10
N LEU A 102 -9.33 2.89 -2.61
CA LEU A 102 -8.88 3.33 -3.94
C LEU A 102 -7.35 3.41 -4.03
N MET A 103 -6.69 3.93 -2.98
CA MET A 103 -5.23 3.95 -2.88
C MET A 103 -4.62 2.54 -2.88
N ARG A 104 -5.26 1.59 -2.20
CA ARG A 104 -4.81 0.19 -2.17
C ARG A 104 -5.02 -0.49 -3.52
N MET A 105 -6.16 -0.25 -4.17
CA MET A 105 -6.42 -0.77 -5.52
C MET A 105 -5.39 -0.28 -6.54
N ALA A 106 -4.85 0.94 -6.38
CA ALA A 106 -3.80 1.47 -7.24
C ALA A 106 -2.52 0.61 -7.22
N ASP A 107 -2.27 -0.16 -6.16
CA ASP A 107 -1.10 -1.05 -6.07
C ASP A 107 -1.28 -2.38 -6.87
N SER A 108 -2.50 -2.67 -7.35
CA SER A 108 -2.86 -3.95 -7.97
C SER A 108 -3.42 -3.82 -9.40
N VAL A 109 -3.37 -2.63 -9.99
CA VAL A 109 -3.87 -2.37 -11.35
C VAL A 109 -2.76 -1.87 -12.26
N GLU A 110 -3.04 -1.84 -13.57
CA GLU A 110 -2.10 -1.29 -14.57
C GLU A 110 -1.72 0.17 -14.28
N PRO A 111 -0.49 0.60 -14.62
CA PRO A 111 0.06 1.90 -14.22
C PRO A 111 -0.82 3.10 -14.54
N GLU A 112 -1.43 3.13 -15.72
CA GLU A 112 -2.29 4.26 -16.12
C GLU A 112 -3.56 4.34 -15.27
N LYS A 113 -4.16 3.19 -14.94
CA LYS A 113 -5.31 3.12 -14.05
C LYS A 113 -4.93 3.46 -12.61
N ALA A 114 -3.77 3.01 -12.16
CA ALA A 114 -3.22 3.39 -10.87
C ALA A 114 -3.06 4.91 -10.74
N LYS A 115 -2.53 5.55 -11.77
CA LYS A 115 -2.42 7.03 -11.82
C LYS A 115 -3.78 7.72 -11.76
N ASP A 116 -4.81 7.22 -12.45
CA ASP A 116 -6.17 7.77 -12.38
C ASP A 116 -6.72 7.69 -10.95
N PHE A 117 -6.59 6.55 -10.30
CA PHE A 117 -7.02 6.38 -8.91
C PHE A 117 -6.29 7.33 -7.95
N LEU A 118 -4.97 7.41 -8.06
CA LEU A 118 -4.18 8.30 -7.21
C LEU A 118 -4.47 9.78 -7.46
N LYS A 119 -4.71 10.19 -8.70
CA LYS A 119 -5.13 11.57 -9.02
C LYS A 119 -6.46 11.91 -8.36
N ARG A 120 -7.44 11.02 -8.40
CA ARG A 120 -8.74 11.22 -7.74
C ARG A 120 -8.59 11.41 -6.24
N VAL A 121 -7.77 10.58 -5.58
CA VAL A 121 -7.48 10.74 -4.14
C VAL A 121 -6.73 12.04 -3.87
N MET A 122 -5.76 12.40 -4.70
CA MET A 122 -4.99 13.64 -4.56
C MET A 122 -5.87 14.89 -4.68
N GLU A 123 -6.82 14.90 -5.61
CA GLU A 123 -7.67 16.07 -5.89
C GLU A 123 -8.83 16.21 -4.92
N ASN A 124 -9.41 15.11 -4.47
CA ASN A 124 -10.69 15.12 -3.77
C ASN A 124 -10.66 14.48 -2.37
N GLY A 125 -9.63 13.71 -2.06
CA GLY A 125 -9.54 12.96 -0.81
C GLY A 125 -9.16 13.81 0.41
N PRO A 126 -9.13 13.18 1.62
CA PRO A 126 -8.63 13.82 2.82
C PRO A 126 -7.17 14.28 2.66
N THR A 127 -6.80 15.40 3.26
CA THR A 127 -5.49 16.06 3.08
C THR A 127 -4.29 15.11 3.23
N GLN A 128 -4.30 14.26 4.25
CA GLN A 128 -3.21 13.30 4.49
C GLN A 128 -3.11 12.26 3.37
N MET A 129 -4.25 11.73 2.91
CA MET A 129 -4.32 10.77 1.80
C MET A 129 -3.95 11.42 0.47
N ALA A 130 -4.39 12.64 0.23
CA ALA A 130 -4.03 13.43 -0.95
C ALA A 130 -2.51 13.62 -1.04
N SER A 131 -1.85 13.96 0.07
CA SER A 131 -0.38 14.06 0.14
C SER A 131 0.31 12.73 -0.15
N ALA A 132 -0.18 11.63 0.41
CA ALA A 132 0.35 10.29 0.16
C ALA A 132 0.17 9.86 -1.32
N ALA A 133 -1.00 10.13 -1.91
CA ALA A 133 -1.28 9.87 -3.31
C ALA A 133 -0.36 10.68 -4.24
N ALA A 134 -0.13 11.95 -3.94
CA ALA A 134 0.83 12.80 -4.66
C ALA A 134 2.25 12.24 -4.60
N GLY A 135 2.67 11.71 -3.45
CA GLY A 135 3.96 11.03 -3.29
C GLY A 135 4.08 9.77 -4.16
N LYS A 136 3.04 8.93 -4.18
CA LYS A 136 2.99 7.73 -5.06
C LYS A 136 3.05 8.13 -6.55
N LEU A 137 2.31 9.15 -6.96
CA LEU A 137 2.33 9.66 -8.35
C LEU A 137 3.73 10.13 -8.76
N LYS A 138 4.40 10.93 -7.91
CA LYS A 138 5.77 11.37 -8.15
C LYS A 138 6.73 10.19 -8.32
N LYS A 139 6.59 9.15 -7.48
CA LYS A 139 7.39 7.93 -7.59
C LYS A 139 7.13 7.20 -8.92
N MET A 140 5.87 7.04 -9.32
CA MET A 140 5.52 6.43 -10.61
C MET A 140 6.07 7.22 -11.79
N ASP A 141 5.99 8.55 -11.74
CA ASP A 141 6.48 9.42 -12.81
C ASP A 141 8.01 9.52 -12.87
N ALA A 142 8.71 9.13 -11.79
CA ALA A 142 10.17 9.05 -11.76
C ALA A 142 10.71 7.78 -12.44
N LEU A 143 9.89 6.74 -12.60
CA LEU A 143 10.32 5.51 -13.25
C LEU A 143 10.76 5.77 -14.69
N GLY A 144 11.92 5.22 -15.05
CA GLY A 144 12.52 5.38 -16.38
C GLY A 144 13.10 6.78 -16.64
N LYS A 145 13.12 7.68 -15.66
CA LYS A 145 13.70 9.01 -15.78
C LYS A 145 14.98 9.14 -14.94
N PRO A 146 15.97 9.90 -15.39
CA PRO A 146 17.16 10.15 -14.61
C PRO A 146 16.84 10.88 -13.30
N VAL A 147 17.29 10.33 -12.18
CA VAL A 147 17.22 11.02 -10.87
C VAL A 147 18.34 12.05 -10.81
N LYS A 148 17.99 13.33 -10.64
CA LYS A 148 18.95 14.41 -10.42
C LYS A 148 19.06 14.66 -8.93
N MET A 149 20.20 14.30 -8.35
CA MET A 149 20.50 14.54 -6.94
C MET A 149 21.98 14.87 -6.80
N ALA A 150 22.28 16.02 -6.20
CA ALA A 150 23.63 16.43 -5.86
C ALA A 150 23.61 17.14 -4.51
N PHE A 151 24.53 16.77 -3.61
CA PHE A 151 24.65 17.35 -2.28
C PHE A 151 26.05 17.12 -1.69
N LYS A 152 26.35 17.84 -0.61
CA LYS A 152 27.56 17.61 0.18
C LYS A 152 27.25 16.62 1.30
N ALA A 153 27.96 15.51 1.33
CA ALA A 153 27.83 14.49 2.37
C ALA A 153 28.34 14.99 3.73
N VAL A 154 28.03 14.28 4.81
CA VAL A 154 28.43 14.66 6.18
C VAL A 154 29.95 14.64 6.37
N ASP A 155 30.68 13.84 5.61
CA ASP A 155 32.14 13.75 5.55
C ASP A 155 32.78 14.79 4.61
N GLY A 156 31.99 15.66 3.99
CA GLY A 156 32.45 16.72 3.10
C GLY A 156 32.58 16.37 1.63
N ARG A 157 32.44 15.08 1.25
CA ARG A 157 32.45 14.66 -0.16
C ARG A 157 31.27 15.23 -0.93
N GLN A 158 31.49 15.53 -2.21
CA GLN A 158 30.43 15.92 -3.13
C GLN A 158 29.81 14.64 -3.72
N VAL A 159 28.52 14.44 -3.47
CA VAL A 159 27.72 13.37 -4.06
C VAL A 159 26.94 13.95 -5.23
N ASP A 160 27.06 13.33 -6.41
CA ASP A 160 26.33 13.69 -7.61
C ASP A 160 25.96 12.40 -8.37
N LEU A 161 24.67 12.05 -8.39
CA LEU A 161 24.19 10.85 -9.09
C LEU A 161 24.48 10.89 -10.59
N GLY A 162 24.57 12.09 -11.17
CA GLY A 162 24.94 12.26 -12.58
C GLY A 162 26.33 11.71 -12.92
N LYS A 163 27.24 11.65 -11.95
CA LYS A 163 28.60 11.09 -12.08
C LYS A 163 28.64 9.58 -11.88
N LEU A 164 27.55 8.96 -11.45
CA LEU A 164 27.44 7.51 -11.22
C LEU A 164 26.82 6.75 -12.40
N LYS A 165 26.80 7.37 -13.60
CA LYS A 165 26.29 6.71 -14.80
C LYS A 165 27.05 5.42 -15.09
N GLY A 166 26.29 4.38 -15.47
CA GLY A 166 26.85 3.03 -15.70
C GLY A 166 26.94 2.16 -14.47
N LYS A 167 26.70 2.72 -13.27
CA LYS A 167 26.61 1.95 -12.03
C LYS A 167 25.15 1.66 -11.67
N VAL A 168 24.94 0.58 -10.93
CA VAL A 168 23.70 0.32 -10.20
C VAL A 168 23.79 1.06 -8.86
N VAL A 169 22.89 2.02 -8.62
CA VAL A 169 22.93 2.86 -7.43
C VAL A 169 21.72 2.57 -6.54
N LEU A 170 21.96 2.14 -5.31
CA LEU A 170 20.94 2.09 -4.24
C LEU A 170 20.92 3.43 -3.52
N ILE A 171 19.76 4.08 -3.50
CA ILE A 171 19.53 5.24 -2.64
C ILE A 171 18.76 4.72 -1.43
N ASP A 172 19.41 4.71 -0.27
CA ASP A 172 18.85 4.19 0.98
C ASP A 172 18.47 5.33 1.92
N PHE A 173 17.19 5.41 2.29
CA PHE A 173 16.68 6.38 3.27
C PHE A 173 16.59 5.70 4.63
N TRP A 174 17.41 6.14 5.57
CA TRP A 174 17.56 5.52 6.88
C TRP A 174 17.67 6.56 8.01
N ALA A 175 17.74 6.11 9.27
CA ALA A 175 18.05 6.98 10.42
C ALA A 175 18.62 6.18 11.58
N THR A 176 19.38 6.82 12.48
CA THR A 176 19.94 6.19 13.67
C THR A 176 18.89 5.66 14.65
N TRP A 177 17.69 6.22 14.63
CA TRP A 177 16.53 5.79 15.44
C TRP A 177 15.64 4.76 14.74
N CYS A 178 15.94 4.37 13.50
CA CYS A 178 15.18 3.38 12.75
C CYS A 178 15.71 1.98 13.06
N GLY A 179 15.13 1.31 14.05
CA GLY A 179 15.54 -0.03 14.46
C GLY A 179 15.67 -1.05 13.32
N PRO A 180 14.65 -1.23 12.43
CA PRO A 180 14.76 -2.11 11.27
C PRO A 180 15.90 -1.72 10.31
N CYS A 181 16.14 -0.40 10.10
CA CYS A 181 17.23 0.07 9.24
C CYS A 181 18.59 -0.34 9.81
N ILE A 182 18.76 -0.20 11.14
CA ILE A 182 19.99 -0.58 11.83
C ILE A 182 20.22 -2.11 11.76
N ALA A 183 19.16 -2.89 11.92
CA ALA A 183 19.22 -4.35 11.81
C ALA A 183 19.65 -4.82 10.40
N GLU A 184 19.39 -4.02 9.36
CA GLU A 184 19.74 -4.33 7.96
C GLU A 184 21.20 -3.92 7.61
N LEU A 185 21.86 -3.05 8.39
CA LEU A 185 23.21 -2.59 8.09
C LEU A 185 24.24 -3.71 7.80
N PRO A 186 24.27 -4.84 8.52
CA PRO A 186 25.19 -5.93 8.19
C PRO A 186 25.01 -6.48 6.77
N ASN A 187 23.75 -6.59 6.31
CA ASN A 187 23.42 -7.04 4.95
C ASN A 187 23.82 -6.00 3.90
N VAL A 188 23.58 -4.71 4.20
CA VAL A 188 23.97 -3.57 3.35
C VAL A 188 25.48 -3.58 3.16
N LYS A 189 26.28 -3.65 4.24
CA LYS A 189 27.74 -3.73 4.20
C LYS A 189 28.23 -4.94 3.40
N LYS A 190 27.68 -6.12 3.67
CA LYS A 190 28.01 -7.37 2.94
C LYS A 190 27.73 -7.24 1.45
N THR A 191 26.60 -6.65 1.09
CA THR A 191 26.21 -6.44 -0.31
C THR A 191 27.14 -5.45 -1.00
N TYR A 192 27.46 -4.33 -0.32
CA TYR A 192 28.40 -3.35 -0.81
C TYR A 192 29.79 -3.96 -1.07
N ALA A 193 30.35 -4.66 -0.09
CA ALA A 193 31.65 -5.34 -0.22
C ALA A 193 31.68 -6.32 -1.41
N LYS A 194 30.56 -7.04 -1.65
CA LYS A 194 30.49 -8.05 -2.73
C LYS A 194 30.36 -7.43 -4.13
N TYR A 195 29.73 -6.27 -4.28
CA TYR A 195 29.33 -5.75 -5.58
C TYR A 195 29.90 -4.37 -5.94
N HIS A 196 30.55 -3.65 -5.01
CA HIS A 196 31.08 -2.31 -5.26
C HIS A 196 32.04 -2.28 -6.46
N GLU A 197 33.02 -3.18 -6.51
CA GLU A 197 33.98 -3.27 -7.62
C GLU A 197 33.33 -3.71 -8.95
N LYS A 198 32.11 -4.25 -8.89
CA LYS A 198 31.33 -4.67 -10.06
C LYS A 198 30.38 -3.58 -10.56
N GLY A 199 30.57 -2.34 -10.10
CA GLY A 199 29.75 -1.21 -10.52
C GLY A 199 28.48 -0.99 -9.70
N PHE A 200 28.46 -1.43 -8.43
CA PHE A 200 27.40 -1.13 -7.49
C PHE A 200 27.82 0.02 -6.55
N GLU A 201 26.90 0.92 -6.23
CA GLU A 201 27.13 2.04 -5.32
C GLU A 201 25.94 2.22 -4.39
N ILE A 202 26.19 2.71 -3.17
CA ILE A 202 25.16 3.04 -2.19
C ILE A 202 25.26 4.51 -1.80
N VAL A 203 24.15 5.20 -1.82
CA VAL A 203 24.00 6.58 -1.33
C VAL A 203 23.03 6.56 -0.18
N GLY A 204 23.52 6.61 1.05
CA GLY A 204 22.71 6.71 2.26
C GLY A 204 22.24 8.14 2.47
N VAL A 205 20.92 8.31 2.62
CA VAL A 205 20.26 9.59 2.95
C VAL A 205 19.66 9.48 4.34
N SER A 206 20.30 10.12 5.32
CA SER A 206 19.79 10.12 6.69
C SER A 206 18.60 11.04 6.86
N LEU A 207 17.61 10.57 7.60
CA LEU A 207 16.45 11.33 8.07
C LEU A 207 16.63 11.86 9.50
N ASP A 208 17.85 11.77 10.06
CA ASP A 208 18.18 12.30 11.38
C ASP A 208 18.10 13.84 11.39
N GLN A 209 17.52 14.36 12.47
CA GLN A 209 17.46 15.80 12.69
C GLN A 209 18.77 16.37 13.28
N SER A 210 19.60 15.53 13.90
CA SER A 210 20.88 15.90 14.49
C SER A 210 22.03 15.38 13.66
N LYS A 211 22.82 16.30 13.11
CA LYS A 211 24.03 15.95 12.35
C LYS A 211 25.08 15.29 13.25
N ASP A 212 25.19 15.72 14.51
CA ASP A 212 26.19 15.17 15.44
C ASP A 212 25.89 13.70 15.76
N LYS A 213 24.62 13.38 16.08
CA LYS A 213 24.20 11.99 16.30
C LYS A 213 24.46 11.10 15.10
N LEU A 214 24.20 11.59 13.90
CA LEU A 214 24.50 10.87 12.67
C LEU A 214 26.00 10.64 12.52
N THR A 215 26.81 11.68 12.74
CA THR A 215 28.26 11.63 12.59
C THR A 215 28.89 10.67 13.58
N ASP A 216 28.44 10.68 14.84
CA ASP A 216 28.91 9.78 15.89
C ASP A 216 28.53 8.33 15.56
N PHE A 217 27.28 8.10 15.16
CA PHE A 217 26.85 6.76 14.75
C PHE A 217 27.66 6.20 13.56
N VAL A 218 27.93 7.03 12.54
CA VAL A 218 28.73 6.62 11.39
C VAL A 218 30.15 6.27 11.80
N LYS A 219 30.77 7.05 12.73
CA LYS A 219 32.11 6.75 13.25
C LYS A 219 32.17 5.45 14.06
N GLU A 220 31.13 5.16 14.84
CA GLU A 220 31.04 3.94 15.67
C GLU A 220 30.78 2.68 14.87
N ASN A 221 30.11 2.81 13.73
CA ASN A 221 29.68 1.68 12.92
C ASN A 221 30.46 1.49 11.60
N ASP A 222 31.41 2.35 11.31
CA ASP A 222 32.32 2.28 10.14
C ASP A 222 31.56 2.31 8.80
#